data_cee3495e5e3c152ba7331b288d8ad53e
#
_entry.id   cee3495e5e3c152ba7331b288d8ad53e
#
_cell.length_a   1.000
_cell.length_b   1.000
_cell.length_c   1.000
_cell.angle_alpha   90.00
_cell.angle_beta   90.00
_cell.angle_gamma   90.00
#
_symmetry.space_group_name_H-M   'P 1'
#
loop_
_entity.id
_entity.type
_entity.pdbx_description
1 polymer ?
#
loop_
_entity_poly.entity_id
_entity_poly.type
_entity_poly.pdbx_seq_one_letter_code
_entity_poly.pdbx_strand_id
1 'polypeptide(L)'
;MTFVLQDSCIRQKWPYPTLKIKGGPRCKTLRNVERIWAFLMRHEATRHDMLLCVGGGSISDLGGFAASTFKRGIRFGIVPTTLLSMADASIGGKTGIDWQGFKNSVGTFHKPTKTIIDTRYLQTLPEREFLSGMAEVIKTGLLSSYEDFYATLRALEDGHISEELILRIRAIKSDIVRRDPREKNIRQWLNLGHTIGHALEEAGLQWGRPIPHGYAVMQGLVAELYLSVMKLNMDRQPLRLLTHLMIEHYGKVGYSCKDYDRLIAFMRQDKKNTNHTIRFVLLKGVGEPVLNCTAEEAEIREALDFLFTL
;
A
#
# COMPACT_ATOMS: atom_id res chain seq x y z
N MET A 1 24.31 -12.97 14.34
CA MET A 1 24.81 -12.55 13.00
C MET A 1 23.68 -11.84 12.24
N THR A 2 24.01 -11.07 11.19
CA THR A 2 23.00 -10.47 10.29
C THR A 2 23.10 -11.16 8.93
N PHE A 3 21.96 -11.51 8.36
CA PHE A 3 21.79 -11.99 6.99
C PHE A 3 20.98 -10.97 6.20
N VAL A 4 21.23 -10.86 4.90
CA VAL A 4 20.55 -9.88 4.05
C VAL A 4 19.70 -10.58 2.98
N LEU A 5 18.42 -10.22 2.93
CA LEU A 5 17.55 -10.46 1.78
C LEU A 5 17.47 -9.16 0.98
N GLN A 6 17.95 -9.16 -0.25
CA GLN A 6 18.05 -7.94 -1.05
C GLN A 6 17.29 -8.08 -2.36
N ASP A 7 16.59 -7.02 -2.75
CA ASP A 7 16.09 -6.92 -4.12
C ASP A 7 17.26 -6.93 -5.10
N SER A 8 17.17 -7.76 -6.14
CA SER A 8 18.25 -7.92 -7.10
C SER A 8 18.56 -6.66 -7.92
N CYS A 9 17.64 -5.70 -8.00
CA CYS A 9 17.86 -4.40 -8.65
C CYS A 9 18.76 -3.46 -7.82
N ILE A 10 18.91 -3.71 -6.51
CA ILE A 10 19.73 -2.89 -5.64
C ILE A 10 21.21 -3.29 -5.79
N ARG A 11 22.05 -2.30 -6.09
CA ARG A 11 23.48 -2.52 -6.34
C ARG A 11 24.35 -2.48 -5.08
N GLN A 12 23.85 -1.93 -3.99
CA GLN A 12 24.59 -1.82 -2.73
C GLN A 12 25.09 -3.19 -2.26
N LYS A 13 26.35 -3.25 -1.80
CA LYS A 13 26.94 -4.42 -1.20
C LYS A 13 26.87 -4.32 0.33
N TRP A 14 26.69 -5.44 0.99
CA TRP A 14 26.63 -5.57 2.44
C TRP A 14 27.77 -6.46 2.93
N PRO A 15 28.35 -6.19 4.09
CA PRO A 15 29.40 -7.04 4.68
C PRO A 15 28.83 -8.32 5.31
N TYR A 16 27.65 -8.75 4.89
CA TYR A 16 26.90 -9.89 5.42
C TYR A 16 26.53 -10.86 4.31
N PRO A 17 26.35 -12.16 4.61
CA PRO A 17 25.79 -13.10 3.64
C PRO A 17 24.48 -12.56 3.07
N THR A 18 24.39 -12.51 1.74
CA THR A 18 23.29 -11.84 1.04
C THR A 18 22.63 -12.79 0.04
N LEU A 19 21.32 -12.95 0.17
CA LEU A 19 20.46 -13.60 -0.82
C LEU A 19 19.76 -12.52 -1.66
N LYS A 20 19.91 -12.60 -2.99
CA LYS A 20 19.21 -11.72 -3.92
C LYS A 20 17.98 -12.39 -4.48
N ILE A 21 16.85 -11.67 -4.44
CA ILE A 21 15.58 -12.06 -5.08
C ILE A 21 15.08 -10.86 -5.86
N LYS A 22 14.60 -11.09 -7.09
CA LYS A 22 13.96 -10.03 -7.88
C LYS A 22 12.65 -9.62 -7.19
N GLY A 23 12.57 -8.36 -6.77
CA GLY A 23 11.38 -7.79 -6.14
C GLY A 23 10.19 -7.66 -7.09
N GLY A 24 9.14 -7.03 -6.61
CA GLY A 24 7.87 -6.85 -7.30
C GLY A 24 6.81 -7.87 -6.85
N PRO A 25 5.55 -7.68 -7.28
CA PRO A 25 4.42 -8.48 -6.79
C PRO A 25 4.63 -10.00 -6.93
N ARG A 26 5.26 -10.44 -8.01
CA ARG A 26 5.48 -11.88 -8.28
C ARG A 26 6.50 -12.57 -7.37
N CYS A 27 7.23 -11.83 -6.52
CA CYS A 27 8.22 -12.46 -5.63
C CYS A 27 7.59 -13.09 -4.38
N LYS A 28 6.37 -12.70 -4.01
CA LYS A 28 5.70 -13.13 -2.77
C LYS A 28 5.15 -14.55 -2.89
N THR A 29 6.01 -15.55 -2.97
CA THR A 29 5.64 -16.96 -3.19
C THR A 29 6.27 -17.86 -2.12
N LEU A 30 5.63 -19.00 -1.84
CA LEU A 30 6.17 -20.02 -0.94
C LEU A 30 7.56 -20.50 -1.41
N ARG A 31 7.76 -20.66 -2.72
CA ARG A 31 9.07 -21.05 -3.29
C ARG A 31 10.19 -20.08 -2.89
N ASN A 32 9.92 -18.78 -2.86
CA ASN A 32 10.92 -17.81 -2.41
C ASN A 32 11.11 -17.84 -0.89
N VAL A 33 10.08 -18.15 -0.11
CA VAL A 33 10.20 -18.39 1.32
C VAL A 33 11.12 -19.59 1.59
N GLU A 34 10.93 -20.69 0.89
CA GLU A 34 11.80 -21.89 0.95
C GLU A 34 13.26 -21.56 0.61
N ARG A 35 13.49 -20.72 -0.42
CA ARG A 35 14.85 -20.23 -0.76
C ARG A 35 15.49 -19.44 0.38
N ILE A 36 14.71 -18.60 1.08
CA ILE A 36 15.18 -17.82 2.22
C ILE A 36 15.52 -18.77 3.38
N TRP A 37 14.65 -19.72 3.70
CA TRP A 37 14.93 -20.70 4.76
C TRP A 37 16.15 -21.55 4.44
N ALA A 38 16.29 -22.05 3.21
CA ALA A 38 17.44 -22.81 2.78
C ALA A 38 18.75 -22.00 2.84
N PHE A 39 18.69 -20.70 2.50
CA PHE A 39 19.81 -19.79 2.64
C PHE A 39 20.23 -19.63 4.11
N LEU A 40 19.27 -19.36 5.00
CA LEU A 40 19.52 -19.23 6.43
C LEU A 40 20.07 -20.53 7.04
N MET A 41 19.51 -21.69 6.65
CA MET A 41 20.01 -23.00 7.12
C MET A 41 21.44 -23.29 6.67
N ARG A 42 21.77 -23.03 5.41
CA ARG A 42 23.14 -23.23 4.89
C ARG A 42 24.21 -22.38 5.57
N HIS A 43 23.79 -21.23 6.10
CA HIS A 43 24.67 -20.35 6.86
C HIS A 43 24.55 -20.53 8.38
N GLU A 44 23.93 -21.64 8.81
CA GLU A 44 23.80 -22.03 10.22
C GLU A 44 23.13 -20.97 11.12
N ALA A 45 22.20 -20.18 10.52
CA ALA A 45 21.49 -19.14 11.24
C ALA A 45 20.78 -19.68 12.48
N THR A 46 20.91 -18.95 13.59
CA THR A 46 20.32 -19.28 14.90
C THR A 46 19.10 -18.42 15.20
N ARG A 47 18.40 -18.68 16.30
CA ARG A 47 17.25 -17.87 16.76
C ARG A 47 17.67 -16.46 17.20
N HIS A 48 18.92 -16.21 17.46
CA HIS A 48 19.46 -14.92 17.92
C HIS A 48 19.90 -14.02 16.76
N ASP A 49 19.90 -14.54 15.54
CA ASP A 49 20.30 -13.82 14.35
C ASP A 49 19.18 -12.93 13.81
N MET A 50 19.50 -12.12 12.81
CA MET A 50 18.57 -11.16 12.21
C MET A 50 18.61 -11.28 10.70
N LEU A 51 17.43 -11.23 10.06
CA LEU A 51 17.27 -11.07 8.62
C LEU A 51 16.99 -9.60 8.30
N LEU A 52 17.89 -8.92 7.58
CA LEU A 52 17.71 -7.56 7.08
C LEU A 52 17.12 -7.61 5.67
N CYS A 53 15.91 -7.06 5.49
CA CYS A 53 15.21 -7.00 4.21
C CYS A 53 15.48 -5.65 3.55
N VAL A 54 16.16 -5.65 2.40
CA VAL A 54 16.53 -4.46 1.63
C VAL A 54 15.77 -4.46 0.31
N GLY A 55 14.75 -3.63 0.17
CA GLY A 55 13.88 -3.61 -1.01
C GLY A 55 12.56 -2.89 -0.81
N GLY A 56 11.68 -2.99 -1.78
CA GLY A 56 10.30 -2.51 -1.68
C GLY A 56 9.44 -3.36 -0.75
N GLY A 57 8.15 -3.01 -0.62
CA GLY A 57 7.20 -3.69 0.25
C GLY A 57 7.11 -5.20 0.03
N SER A 58 7.21 -5.65 -1.21
CA SER A 58 7.17 -7.09 -1.54
C SER A 58 8.34 -7.89 -0.94
N ILE A 59 9.54 -7.29 -0.88
CA ILE A 59 10.72 -7.91 -0.22
C ILE A 59 10.55 -7.89 1.31
N SER A 60 10.01 -6.80 1.86
CA SER A 60 9.73 -6.69 3.28
C SER A 60 8.69 -7.70 3.75
N ASP A 61 7.58 -7.84 3.00
CA ASP A 61 6.52 -8.81 3.29
C ASP A 61 7.04 -10.25 3.24
N LEU A 62 7.74 -10.60 2.16
CA LEU A 62 8.32 -11.92 1.94
C LEU A 62 9.34 -12.28 3.03
N GLY A 63 10.28 -11.37 3.28
CA GLY A 63 11.35 -11.58 4.25
C GLY A 63 10.84 -11.60 5.69
N GLY A 64 9.89 -10.71 6.02
CA GLY A 64 9.25 -10.69 7.33
C GLY A 64 8.46 -11.98 7.60
N PHE A 65 7.73 -12.51 6.60
CA PHE A 65 7.04 -13.80 6.69
C PHE A 65 8.03 -14.95 6.86
N ALA A 66 9.10 -15.00 6.07
CA ALA A 66 10.13 -16.02 6.21
C ALA A 66 10.82 -15.96 7.58
N ALA A 67 11.11 -14.76 8.08
CA ALA A 67 11.69 -14.55 9.41
C ALA A 67 10.74 -14.98 10.53
N SER A 68 9.43 -14.68 10.41
CA SER A 68 8.43 -15.04 11.44
C SER A 68 8.23 -16.54 11.60
N THR A 69 8.53 -17.31 10.57
CA THR A 69 8.31 -18.77 10.53
C THR A 69 9.61 -19.58 10.70
N PHE A 70 10.77 -19.01 10.35
CA PHE A 70 12.06 -19.68 10.52
C PHE A 70 12.37 -19.89 12.01
N LYS A 71 12.64 -21.15 12.39
CA LYS A 71 12.92 -21.56 13.79
C LYS A 71 11.90 -21.01 14.82
N ARG A 72 10.63 -20.88 14.42
CA ARG A 72 9.51 -20.28 15.18
C ARG A 72 9.67 -18.78 15.44
N GLY A 73 10.41 -18.08 14.59
CA GLY A 73 10.60 -16.63 14.59
C GLY A 73 12.03 -16.22 14.92
N ILE A 74 12.60 -15.44 13.99
CA ILE A 74 13.86 -14.72 14.20
C ILE A 74 13.61 -13.22 14.05
N ARG A 75 14.50 -12.41 14.57
CA ARG A 75 14.42 -10.95 14.39
C ARG A 75 14.57 -10.60 12.92
N PHE A 76 13.88 -9.54 12.47
CA PHE A 76 14.12 -8.96 11.17
C PHE A 76 14.15 -7.43 11.22
N GLY A 77 14.82 -6.84 10.24
CA GLY A 77 14.88 -5.40 10.02
C GLY A 77 14.51 -5.08 8.58
N ILE A 78 14.16 -3.83 8.31
CA ILE A 78 13.79 -3.34 6.97
C ILE A 78 14.63 -2.13 6.59
N VAL A 79 15.16 -2.13 5.36
CA VAL A 79 15.67 -0.97 4.64
C VAL A 79 14.75 -0.80 3.42
N PRO A 80 13.68 0.00 3.54
CA PRO A 80 12.74 0.22 2.45
C PRO A 80 13.40 1.05 1.35
N THR A 81 13.25 0.62 0.08
CA THR A 81 13.91 1.25 -1.07
C THR A 81 12.92 1.86 -2.07
N THR A 82 11.62 1.78 -1.79
CA THR A 82 10.56 2.45 -2.56
C THR A 82 9.81 3.42 -1.65
N LEU A 83 9.26 4.49 -2.21
CA LEU A 83 8.45 5.44 -1.44
C LEU A 83 7.27 4.77 -0.74
N LEU A 84 6.56 3.88 -1.48
CA LEU A 84 5.47 3.07 -0.92
C LEU A 84 5.90 2.29 0.33
N SER A 85 7.09 1.69 0.30
CA SER A 85 7.61 0.95 1.45
C SER A 85 8.10 1.89 2.56
N MET A 86 8.70 3.03 2.22
CA MET A 86 9.14 4.01 3.20
C MET A 86 7.95 4.60 3.97
N ALA A 87 6.94 5.08 3.27
CA ALA A 87 5.82 5.80 3.88
C ALA A 87 4.74 4.86 4.46
N ASP A 88 4.56 3.67 3.89
CA ASP A 88 3.40 2.82 4.17
C ASP A 88 3.75 1.38 4.54
N ALA A 89 4.22 0.56 3.60
CA ALA A 89 4.24 -0.90 3.73
C ALA A 89 5.18 -1.43 4.84
N SER A 90 6.24 -0.71 5.21
CA SER A 90 7.14 -1.11 6.30
C SER A 90 6.55 -0.89 7.71
N ILE A 91 5.31 -0.38 7.80
CA ILE A 91 4.65 -0.03 9.07
C ILE A 91 3.51 -0.99 9.35
N GLY A 92 3.44 -1.48 10.60
CA GLY A 92 2.30 -2.28 11.05
C GLY A 92 2.53 -3.78 11.12
N GLY A 93 3.70 -4.26 10.67
CA GLY A 93 4.14 -5.63 10.85
C GLY A 93 3.30 -6.68 10.13
N LYS A 94 2.47 -6.29 9.17
CA LYS A 94 1.83 -7.25 8.25
C LYS A 94 2.92 -7.81 7.34
N THR A 95 3.06 -9.13 7.32
CA THR A 95 3.99 -9.86 6.46
C THR A 95 3.27 -11.01 5.81
N GLY A 96 3.64 -11.39 4.59
CA GLY A 96 2.89 -12.46 3.93
C GLY A 96 3.30 -12.73 2.50
N ILE A 97 2.65 -13.74 1.96
CA ILE A 97 2.80 -14.21 0.58
C ILE A 97 1.44 -14.34 -0.10
N ASP A 98 1.51 -14.42 -1.42
CA ASP A 98 0.36 -14.75 -2.25
C ASP A 98 0.25 -16.27 -2.38
N TRP A 99 -0.96 -16.79 -2.37
CA TRP A 99 -1.20 -18.23 -2.47
C TRP A 99 -2.39 -18.54 -3.37
N GLN A 100 -2.20 -19.44 -4.32
CA GLN A 100 -3.24 -19.88 -5.28
C GLN A 100 -3.99 -18.73 -5.97
N GLY A 101 -3.28 -17.67 -6.37
CA GLY A 101 -3.86 -16.50 -7.02
C GLY A 101 -4.42 -15.44 -6.06
N PHE A 102 -4.53 -15.73 -4.78
CA PHE A 102 -5.00 -14.77 -3.77
C PHE A 102 -3.85 -13.97 -3.18
N LYS A 103 -3.88 -12.65 -3.33
CA LYS A 103 -2.88 -11.74 -2.76
C LYS A 103 -2.95 -11.73 -1.23
N ASN A 104 -1.80 -11.72 -0.58
CA ASN A 104 -1.64 -11.55 0.86
C ASN A 104 -2.52 -12.52 1.70
N SER A 105 -2.81 -13.72 1.16
CA SER A 105 -3.73 -14.66 1.79
C SER A 105 -3.09 -15.49 2.91
N VAL A 106 -1.77 -15.64 2.89
CA VAL A 106 -1.00 -16.34 3.92
C VAL A 106 0.02 -15.39 4.52
N GLY A 107 -0.07 -15.14 5.82
CA GLY A 107 0.79 -14.16 6.46
C GLY A 107 0.77 -14.18 7.97
N THR A 108 1.58 -13.31 8.56
CA THR A 108 1.72 -13.14 10.01
C THR A 108 1.76 -11.66 10.37
N PHE A 109 1.51 -11.37 11.65
CA PHE A 109 1.84 -10.08 12.24
C PHE A 109 3.19 -10.20 12.94
N HIS A 110 4.25 -9.78 12.26
CA HIS A 110 5.61 -9.79 12.78
C HIS A 110 6.23 -8.39 12.62
N LYS A 111 6.50 -7.72 13.74
CA LYS A 111 7.02 -6.34 13.70
C LYS A 111 8.52 -6.34 13.43
N PRO A 112 9.04 -5.49 12.53
CA PRO A 112 10.47 -5.32 12.36
C PRO A 112 11.09 -4.75 13.65
N THR A 113 12.27 -5.26 14.00
CA THR A 113 13.04 -4.76 15.14
C THR A 113 13.57 -3.35 14.85
N LYS A 114 13.88 -3.07 13.58
CA LYS A 114 14.39 -1.78 13.11
C LYS A 114 13.95 -1.53 11.66
N THR A 115 13.57 -0.29 11.37
CA THR A 115 13.40 0.22 10.01
C THR A 115 14.37 1.36 9.79
N ILE A 116 15.16 1.29 8.73
CA ILE A 116 16.19 2.30 8.39
C ILE A 116 15.72 3.00 7.12
N ILE A 117 15.31 4.26 7.25
CA ILE A 117 14.94 5.11 6.11
C ILE A 117 16.21 5.71 5.52
N ASP A 118 16.36 5.57 4.23
CA ASP A 118 17.44 6.17 3.44
C ASP A 118 16.84 6.68 2.13
N THR A 119 16.56 7.97 2.08
CA THR A 119 15.91 8.63 0.96
C THR A 119 16.75 8.64 -0.32
N ARG A 120 18.05 8.33 -0.24
CA ARG A 120 18.92 8.20 -1.44
C ARG A 120 18.41 7.15 -2.42
N TYR A 121 17.70 6.13 -1.95
CA TYR A 121 17.09 5.14 -2.84
C TYR A 121 16.02 5.74 -3.76
N LEU A 122 15.39 6.85 -3.39
CA LEU A 122 14.38 7.51 -4.21
C LEU A 122 14.98 8.17 -5.46
N GLN A 123 16.28 8.55 -5.44
CA GLN A 123 16.96 9.16 -6.58
C GLN A 123 17.01 8.26 -7.83
N THR A 124 16.93 6.95 -7.64
CA THR A 124 16.94 5.96 -8.73
C THR A 124 15.63 5.20 -8.86
N LEU A 125 14.62 5.60 -8.08
CA LEU A 125 13.30 4.97 -8.13
C LEU A 125 12.61 5.38 -9.43
N PRO A 126 12.09 4.43 -10.24
CA PRO A 126 11.30 4.77 -11.41
C PRO A 126 10.09 5.63 -11.03
N GLU A 127 9.76 6.61 -11.88
CA GLU A 127 8.62 7.52 -11.67
C GLU A 127 7.32 6.78 -11.35
N ARG A 128 7.02 5.71 -12.08
CA ARG A 128 5.84 4.87 -11.83
C ARG A 128 5.79 4.31 -10.41
N GLU A 129 6.92 3.95 -9.83
CA GLU A 129 7.01 3.46 -8.44
C GLU A 129 6.94 4.62 -7.44
N PHE A 130 7.49 5.79 -7.80
CA PHE A 130 7.35 7.01 -7.01
C PHE A 130 5.89 7.42 -6.91
N LEU A 131 5.18 7.52 -8.04
CA LEU A 131 3.75 7.83 -8.09
C LEU A 131 2.92 6.79 -7.31
N SER A 132 3.26 5.50 -7.43
CA SER A 132 2.59 4.47 -6.63
C SER A 132 2.74 4.71 -5.13
N GLY A 133 3.88 5.20 -4.67
CA GLY A 133 4.10 5.59 -3.28
C GLY A 133 3.35 6.87 -2.89
N MET A 134 3.32 7.87 -3.78
CA MET A 134 2.63 9.14 -3.54
C MET A 134 1.13 8.98 -3.27
N ALA A 135 0.47 8.03 -3.89
CA ALA A 135 -0.94 7.75 -3.60
C ALA A 135 -1.19 7.42 -2.12
N GLU A 136 -0.31 6.61 -1.52
CA GLU A 136 -0.41 6.26 -0.09
C GLU A 136 0.02 7.42 0.84
N VAL A 137 0.96 8.22 0.39
CA VAL A 137 1.38 9.46 1.07
C VAL A 137 0.20 10.43 1.13
N ILE A 138 -0.46 10.69 0.00
CA ILE A 138 -1.63 11.58 -0.11
C ILE A 138 -2.81 11.04 0.69
N LYS A 139 -3.09 9.73 0.61
CA LYS A 139 -4.11 9.08 1.45
C LYS A 139 -3.88 9.38 2.93
N THR A 140 -2.64 9.25 3.39
CA THR A 140 -2.31 9.51 4.80
C THR A 140 -2.44 10.98 5.15
N GLY A 141 -2.09 11.90 4.25
CA GLY A 141 -2.35 13.33 4.38
C GLY A 141 -3.83 13.66 4.52
N LEU A 142 -4.69 13.07 3.69
CA LEU A 142 -6.16 13.19 3.78
C LEU A 142 -6.73 12.70 5.12
N LEU A 143 -6.11 11.70 5.72
CA LEU A 143 -6.51 11.16 7.03
C LEU A 143 -5.98 11.97 8.21
N SER A 144 -5.15 12.98 8.00
CA SER A 144 -4.48 13.75 9.05
C SER A 144 -5.02 15.16 9.18
N SER A 145 -4.61 16.06 8.29
CA SER A 145 -4.96 17.48 8.33
C SER A 145 -4.86 18.12 6.95
N TYR A 146 -5.45 19.32 6.79
CA TYR A 146 -5.28 20.12 5.57
C TYR A 146 -3.81 20.49 5.32
N GLU A 147 -3.03 20.77 6.37
CA GLU A 147 -1.61 21.08 6.25
C GLU A 147 -0.84 19.89 5.64
N ASP A 148 -1.06 18.69 6.18
CA ASP A 148 -0.43 17.47 5.68
C ASP A 148 -0.89 17.14 4.27
N PHE A 149 -2.19 17.25 3.99
CA PHE A 149 -2.73 17.01 2.67
C PHE A 149 -2.09 17.93 1.63
N TYR A 150 -2.06 19.26 1.86
CA TYR A 150 -1.45 20.19 0.93
C TYR A 150 0.07 19.99 0.80
N ALA A 151 0.76 19.60 1.87
CA ALA A 151 2.19 19.26 1.78
C ALA A 151 2.43 18.05 0.86
N THR A 152 1.53 17.04 0.91
CA THR A 152 1.62 15.87 0.03
C THR A 152 1.29 16.19 -1.43
N LEU A 153 0.34 17.10 -1.70
CA LEU A 153 0.03 17.53 -3.07
C LEU A 153 1.21 18.27 -3.68
N ARG A 154 1.82 19.21 -2.93
CA ARG A 154 3.02 19.92 -3.40
C ARG A 154 4.17 18.97 -3.70
N ALA A 155 4.40 17.96 -2.85
CA ALA A 155 5.44 16.97 -3.10
C ALA A 155 5.18 16.16 -4.39
N LEU A 156 3.90 15.93 -4.77
CA LEU A 156 3.55 15.30 -6.03
C LEU A 156 3.81 16.24 -7.22
N GLU A 157 3.36 17.50 -7.15
CA GLU A 157 3.59 18.53 -8.17
C GLU A 157 5.09 18.76 -8.43
N ASP A 158 5.89 18.82 -7.36
CA ASP A 158 7.35 19.00 -7.43
C ASP A 158 8.08 17.75 -7.93
N GLY A 159 7.41 16.58 -8.03
CA GLY A 159 8.04 15.30 -8.34
C GLY A 159 9.09 14.88 -7.30
N HIS A 160 9.06 15.45 -6.12
CA HIS A 160 10.03 15.23 -5.06
C HIS A 160 9.36 15.26 -3.67
N ILE A 161 9.82 14.39 -2.79
CA ILE A 161 9.36 14.35 -1.40
C ILE A 161 10.56 14.46 -0.43
N SER A 162 10.46 15.34 0.55
CA SER A 162 11.49 15.50 1.58
C SER A 162 11.47 14.35 2.58
N GLU A 163 12.63 14.08 3.18
CA GLU A 163 12.73 13.09 4.27
C GLU A 163 11.82 13.47 5.45
N GLU A 164 11.74 14.76 5.76
CA GLU A 164 10.88 15.27 6.83
C GLU A 164 9.41 14.92 6.59
N LEU A 165 8.90 15.13 5.37
CA LEU A 165 7.52 14.77 5.03
C LEU A 165 7.31 13.25 5.09
N ILE A 166 8.26 12.45 4.60
CA ILE A 166 8.19 10.98 4.73
C ILE A 166 8.07 10.58 6.21
N LEU A 167 8.92 11.11 7.08
CA LEU A 167 8.93 10.79 8.50
C LEU A 167 7.64 11.24 9.19
N ARG A 168 7.08 12.40 8.81
CA ARG A 168 5.81 12.93 9.30
C ARG A 168 4.64 12.01 8.91
N ILE A 169 4.53 11.61 7.65
CA ILE A 169 3.53 10.66 7.16
C ILE A 169 3.67 9.30 7.87
N ARG A 170 4.89 8.81 8.05
CA ARG A 170 5.16 7.60 8.83
C ARG A 170 4.68 7.69 10.27
N ALA A 171 4.88 8.83 10.91
CA ALA A 171 4.46 9.06 12.30
C ALA A 171 2.93 8.99 12.43
N ILE A 172 2.19 9.61 11.49
CA ILE A 172 0.72 9.55 11.43
C ILE A 172 0.25 8.10 11.31
N LYS A 173 0.76 7.37 10.32
CA LYS A 173 0.38 5.95 10.14
C LYS A 173 0.77 5.10 11.35
N SER A 174 1.95 5.33 11.91
CA SER A 174 2.43 4.58 13.08
C SER A 174 1.55 4.79 14.32
N ASP A 175 1.03 6.00 14.52
CA ASP A 175 0.08 6.27 15.61
C ASP A 175 -1.24 5.52 15.41
N ILE A 176 -1.81 5.55 14.20
CA ILE A 176 -3.02 4.79 13.87
C ILE A 176 -2.81 3.29 14.13
N VAL A 177 -1.69 2.73 13.66
CA VAL A 177 -1.35 1.32 13.86
C VAL A 177 -1.09 0.98 15.34
N ARG A 178 -0.46 1.87 16.09
CA ARG A 178 -0.21 1.69 17.53
C ARG A 178 -1.51 1.61 18.32
N ARG A 179 -2.49 2.44 17.96
CA ARG A 179 -3.83 2.50 18.60
C ARG A 179 -4.71 1.32 18.22
N ASP A 180 -4.51 0.73 17.04
CA ASP A 180 -5.27 -0.45 16.58
C ASP A 180 -4.36 -1.45 15.82
N PRO A 181 -3.53 -2.24 16.53
CA PRO A 181 -2.57 -3.14 15.91
C PRO A 181 -3.18 -4.24 15.03
N ARG A 182 -4.44 -4.61 15.29
CA ARG A 182 -5.12 -5.73 14.61
C ARG A 182 -6.21 -5.31 13.62
N GLU A 183 -6.31 -4.00 13.32
CA GLU A 183 -7.25 -3.47 12.32
C GLU A 183 -8.73 -3.80 12.61
N LYS A 184 -9.12 -3.68 13.86
CA LYS A 184 -10.50 -3.91 14.27
C LYS A 184 -11.34 -2.62 14.29
N ASN A 185 -10.71 -1.45 14.34
CA ASN A 185 -11.32 -0.14 14.48
C ASN A 185 -10.63 0.91 13.60
N ILE A 186 -9.97 1.90 14.22
CA ILE A 186 -9.42 3.09 13.54
C ILE A 186 -8.37 2.78 12.48
N ARG A 187 -7.65 1.67 12.56
CA ARG A 187 -6.71 1.28 11.49
C ARG A 187 -7.42 0.99 10.17
N GLN A 188 -8.73 0.74 10.19
CA GLN A 188 -9.53 0.62 8.98
C GLN A 188 -9.61 1.94 8.19
N TRP A 189 -9.35 3.11 8.81
CA TRP A 189 -9.22 4.39 8.09
C TRP A 189 -8.22 4.32 6.94
N LEU A 190 -7.14 3.55 7.11
CA LEU A 190 -6.11 3.33 6.09
C LEU A 190 -6.65 2.66 4.83
N ASN A 191 -7.91 2.21 4.83
CA ASN A 191 -8.60 1.66 3.66
C ASN A 191 -9.35 2.72 2.84
N LEU A 192 -9.21 4.01 3.14
CA LEU A 192 -9.70 5.08 2.27
C LEU A 192 -9.12 4.91 0.85
N GLY A 193 -9.95 4.97 -0.17
CA GLY A 193 -9.56 4.73 -1.56
C GLY A 193 -9.38 3.25 -1.95
N HIS A 194 -9.43 2.32 -1.00
CA HIS A 194 -9.12 0.92 -1.26
C HIS A 194 -10.31 0.08 -1.68
N THR A 195 -11.54 0.45 -1.37
CA THR A 195 -12.71 -0.34 -1.78
C THR A 195 -12.86 -0.33 -3.30
N ILE A 196 -12.82 0.84 -3.91
CA ILE A 196 -12.83 0.99 -5.37
C ILE A 196 -11.45 0.64 -5.95
N GLY A 197 -10.36 1.08 -5.31
CA GLY A 197 -8.99 0.82 -5.78
C GLY A 197 -8.68 -0.66 -5.94
N HIS A 198 -9.01 -1.51 -4.97
CA HIS A 198 -8.80 -2.96 -5.07
C HIS A 198 -9.63 -3.60 -6.20
N ALA A 199 -10.86 -3.13 -6.42
CA ALA A 199 -11.68 -3.63 -7.54
C ALA A 199 -11.05 -3.28 -8.90
N LEU A 200 -10.51 -2.07 -9.05
CA LEU A 200 -9.78 -1.65 -10.26
C LEU A 200 -8.48 -2.45 -10.44
N GLU A 201 -7.72 -2.68 -9.37
CA GLU A 201 -6.49 -3.48 -9.41
C GLU A 201 -6.79 -4.93 -9.80
N GLU A 202 -7.83 -5.54 -9.24
CA GLU A 202 -8.26 -6.91 -9.56
C GLU A 202 -8.75 -7.01 -11.01
N ALA A 203 -9.56 -6.07 -11.45
CA ALA A 203 -10.01 -5.98 -12.84
C ALA A 203 -8.83 -5.91 -13.81
N GLY A 204 -7.85 -5.03 -13.52
CA GLY A 204 -6.64 -4.91 -14.33
C GLY A 204 -5.86 -6.21 -14.44
N LEU A 205 -5.76 -6.97 -13.36
CA LEU A 205 -5.11 -8.28 -13.35
C LEU A 205 -5.86 -9.31 -14.21
N GLN A 206 -7.18 -9.43 -14.01
CA GLN A 206 -7.99 -10.41 -14.73
C GLN A 206 -8.10 -10.12 -16.23
N TRP A 207 -8.00 -8.85 -16.64
CA TRP A 207 -8.09 -8.45 -18.05
C TRP A 207 -6.72 -8.33 -18.72
N GLY A 208 -5.66 -8.75 -18.05
CA GLY A 208 -4.30 -8.72 -18.61
C GLY A 208 -3.72 -7.31 -18.75
N ARG A 209 -4.27 -6.33 -18.04
CA ARG A 209 -3.84 -4.92 -18.01
C ARG A 209 -3.50 -4.50 -16.57
N PRO A 210 -2.50 -5.11 -15.93
CA PRO A 210 -2.21 -4.84 -14.53
C PRO A 210 -1.80 -3.38 -14.31
N ILE A 211 -2.45 -2.72 -13.37
CA ILE A 211 -2.11 -1.38 -12.92
C ILE A 211 -1.34 -1.47 -11.59
N PRO A 212 -0.41 -0.55 -11.30
CA PRO A 212 0.26 -0.50 -10.01
C PRO A 212 -0.75 -0.23 -8.90
N HIS A 213 -0.48 -0.79 -7.72
CA HIS A 213 -1.34 -0.62 -6.55
C HIS A 213 -1.68 0.86 -6.26
N GLY A 214 -0.68 1.74 -6.19
CA GLY A 214 -0.92 3.16 -5.90
C GLY A 214 -1.71 3.89 -6.99
N TYR A 215 -1.64 3.45 -8.26
CA TYR A 215 -2.50 4.00 -9.31
C TYR A 215 -3.97 3.64 -9.05
N ALA A 216 -4.22 2.39 -8.69
CA ALA A 216 -5.57 1.95 -8.32
C ALA A 216 -6.07 2.69 -7.06
N VAL A 217 -5.21 2.86 -6.06
CA VAL A 217 -5.53 3.62 -4.84
C VAL A 217 -5.83 5.07 -5.15
N MET A 218 -5.04 5.75 -6.00
CA MET A 218 -5.30 7.13 -6.40
C MET A 218 -6.66 7.29 -7.07
N GLN A 219 -6.99 6.41 -8.02
CA GLN A 219 -8.29 6.38 -8.69
C GLN A 219 -9.41 6.11 -7.68
N GLY A 220 -9.20 5.17 -6.76
CA GLY A 220 -10.14 4.89 -5.67
C GLY A 220 -10.32 6.06 -4.72
N LEU A 221 -9.26 6.81 -4.40
CA LEU A 221 -9.36 8.03 -3.58
C LEU A 221 -10.26 9.07 -4.24
N VAL A 222 -10.09 9.32 -5.54
CA VAL A 222 -10.95 10.29 -6.27
C VAL A 222 -12.41 9.86 -6.22
N ALA A 223 -12.72 8.59 -6.49
CA ALA A 223 -14.10 8.10 -6.48
C ALA A 223 -14.70 8.08 -5.05
N GLU A 224 -13.92 7.70 -4.02
CA GLU A 224 -14.40 7.70 -2.63
C GLU A 224 -14.51 9.12 -2.05
N LEU A 225 -13.70 10.09 -2.50
CA LEU A 225 -13.91 11.51 -2.20
C LEU A 225 -15.17 12.06 -2.88
N TYR A 226 -15.49 11.62 -4.11
CA TYR A 226 -16.77 11.95 -4.75
C TYR A 226 -17.95 11.47 -3.88
N LEU A 227 -17.92 10.21 -3.42
CA LEU A 227 -18.92 9.69 -2.48
C LEU A 227 -18.95 10.48 -1.17
N SER A 228 -17.81 10.93 -0.67
CA SER A 228 -17.72 11.76 0.54
C SER A 228 -18.43 13.11 0.37
N VAL A 229 -18.26 13.75 -0.77
CA VAL A 229 -18.98 14.99 -1.12
C VAL A 229 -20.47 14.73 -1.19
N MET A 230 -20.91 13.68 -1.88
CA MET A 230 -22.33 13.39 -2.11
C MET A 230 -23.06 12.95 -0.85
N LYS A 231 -22.42 12.12 -0.02
CA LYS A 231 -23.09 11.48 1.15
C LYS A 231 -22.86 12.19 2.46
N LEU A 232 -21.72 12.83 2.64
CA LEU A 232 -21.31 13.42 3.91
C LEU A 232 -21.17 14.94 3.84
N ASN A 233 -21.54 15.57 2.70
CA ASN A 233 -21.39 17.01 2.45
C ASN A 233 -19.96 17.52 2.69
N MET A 234 -18.95 16.71 2.36
CA MET A 234 -17.55 17.13 2.40
C MET A 234 -17.31 18.30 1.45
N ASP A 235 -16.42 19.22 1.81
CA ASP A 235 -15.97 20.27 0.89
C ASP A 235 -15.45 19.67 -0.43
N ARG A 236 -15.83 20.29 -1.56
CA ARG A 236 -15.44 19.85 -2.91
C ARG A 236 -13.99 20.17 -3.26
N GLN A 237 -13.32 21.07 -2.53
CA GLN A 237 -11.98 21.52 -2.87
C GLN A 237 -10.96 20.38 -2.87
N PRO A 238 -10.88 19.48 -1.85
CA PRO A 238 -9.95 18.34 -1.88
C PRO A 238 -10.19 17.41 -3.07
N LEU A 239 -11.47 17.14 -3.42
CA LEU A 239 -11.82 16.33 -4.59
C LEU A 239 -11.29 16.97 -5.88
N ARG A 240 -11.54 18.28 -6.09
CA ARG A 240 -11.12 19.00 -7.30
C ARG A 240 -9.59 18.98 -7.46
N LEU A 241 -8.86 19.28 -6.40
CA LEU A 241 -7.38 19.27 -6.41
C LEU A 241 -6.84 17.87 -6.73
N LEU A 242 -7.35 16.86 -6.04
CA LEU A 242 -6.87 15.50 -6.25
C LEU A 242 -7.22 14.97 -7.64
N THR A 243 -8.40 15.30 -8.17
CA THR A 243 -8.82 14.93 -9.53
C THR A 243 -7.87 15.52 -10.58
N HIS A 244 -7.52 16.81 -10.44
CA HIS A 244 -6.59 17.48 -11.35
C HIS A 244 -5.23 16.76 -11.37
N LEU A 245 -4.63 16.56 -10.20
CA LEU A 245 -3.34 15.89 -10.08
C LEU A 245 -3.38 14.41 -10.50
N MET A 246 -4.51 13.74 -10.28
CA MET A 246 -4.67 12.37 -10.77
C MET A 246 -4.61 12.31 -12.30
N ILE A 247 -5.31 13.19 -13.00
CA ILE A 247 -5.29 13.23 -14.47
C ILE A 247 -3.89 13.55 -14.99
N GLU A 248 -3.22 14.53 -14.38
CA GLU A 248 -1.92 15.01 -14.82
C GLU A 248 -0.81 13.95 -14.64
N HIS A 249 -0.76 13.31 -13.48
CA HIS A 249 0.36 12.42 -13.13
C HIS A 249 0.06 10.93 -13.34
N TYR A 250 -1.18 10.49 -13.19
CA TYR A 250 -1.54 9.05 -13.27
C TYR A 250 -2.26 8.71 -14.58
N GLY A 251 -2.70 9.72 -15.32
CA GLY A 251 -3.39 9.55 -16.58
C GLY A 251 -4.84 9.08 -16.43
N LYS A 252 -5.47 8.82 -17.58
CA LYS A 252 -6.88 8.42 -17.63
C LYS A 252 -7.09 6.99 -17.13
N VAL A 253 -8.26 6.76 -16.58
CA VAL A 253 -8.70 5.43 -16.16
C VAL A 253 -9.12 4.62 -17.39
N GLY A 254 -8.58 3.42 -17.51
CA GLY A 254 -8.79 2.56 -18.69
C GLY A 254 -10.07 1.69 -18.64
N TYR A 255 -11.12 2.14 -17.94
CA TYR A 255 -12.39 1.42 -17.78
C TYR A 255 -13.56 2.24 -18.35
N SER A 256 -14.72 1.61 -18.49
CA SER A 256 -15.93 2.23 -19.06
C SER A 256 -17.19 1.73 -18.34
N CYS A 257 -18.34 2.30 -18.67
CA CYS A 257 -19.63 1.87 -18.11
C CYS A 257 -19.93 0.37 -18.33
N LYS A 258 -19.33 -0.27 -19.34
CA LYS A 258 -19.45 -1.73 -19.57
C LYS A 258 -18.81 -2.58 -18.47
N ASP A 259 -17.98 -1.99 -17.63
CA ASP A 259 -17.20 -2.68 -16.62
C ASP A 259 -17.83 -2.60 -15.22
N TYR A 260 -18.89 -1.79 -15.03
CA TYR A 260 -19.50 -1.51 -13.72
C TYR A 260 -19.91 -2.77 -12.96
N ASP A 261 -20.68 -3.66 -13.59
CA ASP A 261 -21.20 -4.86 -12.91
C ASP A 261 -20.07 -5.74 -12.37
N ARG A 262 -18.99 -5.86 -13.14
CA ARG A 262 -17.82 -6.65 -12.73
C ARG A 262 -17.03 -5.95 -11.62
N LEU A 263 -16.84 -4.63 -11.71
CA LEU A 263 -16.17 -3.86 -10.65
C LEU A 263 -16.94 -3.91 -9.34
N ILE A 264 -18.27 -3.77 -9.40
CA ILE A 264 -19.14 -3.89 -8.22
C ILE A 264 -19.09 -5.31 -7.65
N ALA A 265 -19.02 -6.34 -8.51
CA ALA A 265 -18.85 -7.72 -8.05
C ALA A 265 -17.51 -7.91 -7.32
N PHE A 266 -16.40 -7.31 -7.79
CA PHE A 266 -15.12 -7.34 -7.08
C PHE A 266 -15.19 -6.59 -5.74
N MET A 267 -15.84 -5.42 -5.69
CA MET A 267 -16.05 -4.71 -4.44
C MET A 267 -16.81 -5.56 -3.41
N ARG A 268 -17.83 -6.31 -3.83
CA ARG A 268 -18.60 -7.21 -2.95
C ARG A 268 -17.78 -8.37 -2.38
N GLN A 269 -16.73 -8.80 -3.09
CA GLN A 269 -15.83 -9.88 -2.67
C GLN A 269 -14.70 -9.41 -1.75
N ASP A 270 -14.53 -8.11 -1.53
CA ASP A 270 -13.50 -7.60 -0.62
C ASP A 270 -13.71 -8.17 0.80
N LYS A 271 -12.62 -8.60 1.43
CA LYS A 271 -12.58 -9.26 2.76
C LYS A 271 -13.23 -8.42 3.88
N LYS A 272 -13.42 -7.13 3.66
CA LYS A 272 -14.04 -6.19 4.62
C LYS A 272 -15.57 -6.28 4.62
N ASN A 273 -16.14 -6.87 3.57
CA ASN A 273 -17.58 -6.90 3.37
C ASN A 273 -18.19 -8.12 4.04
N THR A 274 -19.21 -7.89 4.84
CA THR A 274 -20.05 -8.94 5.42
C THR A 274 -21.44 -8.83 4.81
N ASN A 275 -22.06 -9.97 4.49
CA ASN A 275 -23.44 -10.04 3.96
C ASN A 275 -23.63 -9.27 2.63
N HIS A 276 -22.63 -9.28 1.72
CA HIS A 276 -22.68 -8.63 0.41
C HIS A 276 -22.85 -7.09 0.41
N THR A 277 -22.80 -6.45 1.58
CA THR A 277 -22.86 -4.99 1.70
C THR A 277 -21.48 -4.39 1.49
N ILE A 278 -21.33 -3.52 0.49
CA ILE A 278 -20.09 -2.80 0.23
C ILE A 278 -19.93 -1.70 1.26
N ARG A 279 -18.79 -1.73 1.98
CA ARG A 279 -18.46 -0.74 3.00
C ARG A 279 -17.29 0.12 2.56
N PHE A 280 -17.43 1.41 2.77
CA PHE A 280 -16.42 2.41 2.43
C PHE A 280 -15.87 3.07 3.68
N VAL A 281 -14.67 3.60 3.56
CA VAL A 281 -14.17 4.66 4.42
C VAL A 281 -14.38 5.96 3.66
N LEU A 282 -15.18 6.86 4.19
CA LEU A 282 -15.44 8.17 3.59
C LEU A 282 -14.96 9.29 4.52
N LEU A 283 -14.90 10.53 4.05
CA LEU A 283 -14.49 11.69 4.83
C LEU A 283 -15.64 12.67 4.99
N LYS A 284 -15.85 13.20 6.20
CA LYS A 284 -16.65 14.42 6.42
C LYS A 284 -15.85 15.68 6.08
N GLY A 285 -14.55 15.62 6.27
CA GLY A 285 -13.55 16.62 5.97
C GLY A 285 -12.17 15.98 6.01
N VAL A 286 -11.14 16.70 5.58
CA VAL A 286 -9.76 16.25 5.71
C VAL A 286 -9.45 16.04 7.20
N GLY A 287 -8.95 14.86 7.56
CA GLY A 287 -8.72 14.46 8.96
C GLY A 287 -9.95 13.90 9.69
N GLU A 288 -11.11 13.80 9.02
CA GLU A 288 -12.36 13.35 9.63
C GLU A 288 -12.92 12.07 8.97
N PRO A 289 -12.21 10.92 9.07
CA PRO A 289 -12.64 9.67 8.46
C PRO A 289 -13.85 9.05 9.19
N VAL A 290 -14.78 8.52 8.40
CA VAL A 290 -15.98 7.80 8.84
C VAL A 290 -15.93 6.37 8.33
N LEU A 291 -16.04 5.41 9.25
CA LEU A 291 -16.05 3.98 8.92
C LEU A 291 -17.45 3.47 8.59
N ASN A 292 -17.47 2.35 7.88
CA ASN A 292 -18.69 1.59 7.58
C ASN A 292 -19.76 2.40 6.82
N CYS A 293 -19.35 3.40 6.05
CA CYS A 293 -20.27 4.07 5.14
C CYS A 293 -20.74 3.08 4.05
N THR A 294 -22.02 3.13 3.73
CA THR A 294 -22.62 2.35 2.64
C THR A 294 -23.03 3.26 1.51
N ALA A 295 -23.07 2.73 0.31
CA ALA A 295 -23.60 3.41 -0.86
C ALA A 295 -24.49 2.45 -1.64
N GLU A 296 -25.57 2.97 -2.17
CA GLU A 296 -26.44 2.24 -3.08
C GLU A 296 -25.71 2.00 -4.41
N GLU A 297 -26.09 0.97 -5.13
CA GLU A 297 -25.43 0.63 -6.40
C GLU A 297 -25.45 1.80 -7.41
N ALA A 298 -26.54 2.57 -7.44
CA ALA A 298 -26.64 3.75 -8.28
C ALA A 298 -25.60 4.83 -7.91
N GLU A 299 -25.36 5.07 -6.62
CA GLU A 299 -24.35 6.01 -6.12
C GLU A 299 -22.91 5.55 -6.46
N ILE A 300 -22.67 4.23 -6.38
CA ILE A 300 -21.37 3.65 -6.77
C ILE A 300 -21.16 3.84 -8.29
N ARG A 301 -22.18 3.59 -9.11
CA ARG A 301 -22.12 3.81 -10.57
C ARG A 301 -21.84 5.28 -10.89
N GLU A 302 -22.50 6.21 -10.20
CA GLU A 302 -22.26 7.65 -10.36
C GLU A 302 -20.82 8.04 -10.01
N ALA A 303 -20.23 7.49 -8.93
CA ALA A 303 -18.84 7.72 -8.58
C ALA A 303 -17.86 7.14 -9.62
N LEU A 304 -18.21 6.00 -10.22
CA LEU A 304 -17.44 5.41 -11.32
C LEU A 304 -17.60 6.20 -12.62
N ASP A 305 -18.81 6.72 -12.92
CA ASP A 305 -19.05 7.62 -14.04
C ASP A 305 -18.19 8.88 -13.91
N PHE A 306 -18.20 9.51 -12.74
CA PHE A 306 -17.33 10.66 -12.48
C PHE A 306 -15.87 10.32 -12.78
N LEU A 307 -15.37 9.19 -12.26
CA LEU A 307 -13.97 8.78 -12.45
C LEU A 307 -13.62 8.46 -13.91
N PHE A 308 -14.53 7.86 -14.68
CA PHE A 308 -14.24 7.38 -16.05
C PHE A 308 -14.46 8.45 -17.12
N THR A 309 -15.17 9.53 -16.80
CA THR A 309 -15.39 10.66 -17.70
C THR A 309 -14.32 11.75 -17.60
N LEU A 310 -13.38 11.61 -16.67
CA LEU A 310 -12.23 12.51 -16.50
C LEU A 310 -11.16 12.34 -17.64
#